data_56becee1d6f1f1433083cb8ac6c7b54d
#
_entry.id   56becee1d6f1f1433083cb8ac6c7b54d
#
_cell.length_a   1.000
_cell.length_b   1.000
_cell.length_c   1.000
_cell.angle_alpha   90.00
_cell.angle_beta   90.00
_cell.angle_gamma   90.00
#
_symmetry.space_group_name_H-M   'P 1'
#
loop_
_entity.id
_entity.type
_entity.pdbx_description
1 polymer ?
#
loop_
_entity_poly.entity_id
_entity_poly.type
_entity_poly.pdbx_seq_one_letter_code
_entity_poly.pdbx_strand_id
1 'polypeptide(L)'
;DVLRMLDLNILSGGAIKLDKVYATIEDMLGNCQIEDLSLPFTAVATDLQNKKEIWFQNGPLVTAMRASAAIPTILAPVVSNGRTLVDGAVLNPVPIAPCVSAHAQYIIAVDLNADVPLPAKQVAEGADAEEEAENAKNVWLDAVVNKASEWFGKKDSEEARKEADSKLGKIEIMSRMFEVMQSSLGRFKIATYPPDL
;
A
#
# COMPACT_ATOMS: atom_id res chain seq x y z
N ASP A 1 -11.81 -6.21 -16.21
CA ASP A 1 -11.35 -4.83 -16.52
C ASP A 1 -10.93 -4.12 -15.24
N VAL A 2 -9.73 -4.46 -14.73
CA VAL A 2 -9.16 -3.90 -13.48
C VAL A 2 -9.04 -2.37 -13.57
N LEU A 3 -8.70 -1.82 -14.73
CA LEU A 3 -8.57 -0.36 -14.95
C LEU A 3 -9.87 0.43 -14.75
N ARG A 4 -11.05 -0.21 -14.87
CA ARG A 4 -12.35 0.43 -14.59
C ARG A 4 -12.68 0.51 -13.10
N MET A 5 -11.97 -0.26 -12.27
CA MET A 5 -12.13 -0.25 -10.82
C MET A 5 -11.26 0.81 -10.12
N LEU A 6 -10.26 1.34 -10.83
CA LEU A 6 -9.35 2.37 -10.30
C LEU A 6 -9.93 3.76 -10.59
N ASP A 7 -10.32 4.49 -9.57
CA ASP A 7 -10.67 5.90 -9.67
C ASP A 7 -9.39 6.75 -9.61
N LEU A 8 -8.83 7.03 -10.80
CA LEU A 8 -7.67 7.90 -10.97
C LEU A 8 -8.10 9.37 -10.77
N ASN A 9 -8.01 9.88 -9.58
CA ASN A 9 -8.29 11.29 -9.29
C ASN A 9 -6.98 12.09 -9.24
N ILE A 10 -6.45 12.42 -10.42
CA ILE A 10 -5.17 13.14 -10.61
C ILE A 10 -5.21 14.54 -9.98
N LEU A 11 -6.38 15.12 -9.78
CA LEU A 11 -6.57 16.47 -9.24
C LEU A 11 -6.37 16.59 -7.73
N SER A 12 -6.39 15.50 -6.97
CA SER A 12 -6.26 15.51 -5.50
C SER A 12 -4.91 15.00 -4.98
N GLY A 13 -3.81 15.33 -5.65
CA GLY A 13 -2.46 14.96 -5.17
C GLY A 13 -1.95 13.60 -5.66
N GLY A 14 -2.56 13.00 -6.68
CA GLY A 14 -2.05 11.80 -7.36
C GLY A 14 -2.32 10.46 -6.66
N ALA A 15 -3.11 10.45 -5.58
CA ALA A 15 -3.46 9.20 -4.89
C ALA A 15 -4.64 8.49 -5.57
N ILE A 16 -4.50 7.18 -5.76
CA ILE A 16 -5.54 6.32 -6.32
C ILE A 16 -6.60 6.06 -5.26
N LYS A 17 -7.87 6.24 -5.61
CA LYS A 17 -8.98 5.80 -4.78
C LYS A 17 -9.45 4.42 -5.22
N LEU A 18 -9.56 3.52 -4.27
CA LEU A 18 -10.05 2.16 -4.49
C LEU A 18 -11.50 1.98 -4.01
N ASP A 19 -12.32 3.04 -4.08
CA ASP A 19 -13.68 3.02 -3.53
C ASP A 19 -14.53 1.90 -4.14
N LYS A 20 -14.41 1.64 -5.46
CA LYS A 20 -15.12 0.54 -6.13
C LYS A 20 -14.63 -0.84 -5.70
N VAL A 21 -13.31 -0.98 -5.48
CA VAL A 21 -12.73 -2.24 -5.00
C VAL A 21 -13.24 -2.54 -3.60
N TYR A 22 -13.19 -1.55 -2.71
CA TYR A 22 -13.69 -1.72 -1.35
C TYR A 22 -15.20 -1.91 -1.28
N ALA A 23 -15.99 -1.27 -2.16
CA ALA A 23 -17.42 -1.54 -2.28
C ALA A 23 -17.69 -3.00 -2.69
N THR A 24 -16.91 -3.55 -3.64
CA THR A 24 -17.03 -4.96 -4.02
C THR A 24 -16.65 -5.90 -2.87
N ILE A 25 -15.61 -5.57 -2.11
CA ILE A 25 -15.21 -6.34 -0.92
C ILE A 25 -16.31 -6.28 0.14
N GLU A 26 -16.91 -5.11 0.35
CA GLU A 26 -18.03 -4.92 1.28
C GLU A 26 -19.27 -5.70 0.87
N ASP A 27 -19.58 -5.75 -0.42
CA ASP A 27 -20.67 -6.58 -0.97
C ASP A 27 -20.40 -8.09 -0.74
N MET A 28 -19.14 -8.52 -0.83
CA MET A 28 -18.76 -9.93 -0.59
C MET A 28 -18.74 -10.32 0.89
N LEU A 29 -18.27 -9.45 1.75
CA LEU A 29 -18.11 -9.70 3.19
C LEU A 29 -19.36 -9.29 4.00
N GLY A 30 -20.25 -8.49 3.41
CA GLY A 30 -21.36 -7.87 4.14
C GLY A 30 -20.83 -6.87 5.16
N ASN A 31 -21.66 -6.58 6.15
CA ASN A 31 -21.29 -5.68 7.27
C ASN A 31 -20.53 -6.44 8.37
N CYS A 32 -19.49 -7.22 7.98
CA CYS A 32 -18.70 -8.04 8.88
C CYS A 32 -17.92 -7.17 9.86
N GLN A 33 -18.01 -7.51 11.15
CA GLN A 33 -17.20 -6.90 12.21
C GLN A 33 -16.00 -7.80 12.52
N ILE A 34 -14.88 -7.20 12.94
CA ILE A 34 -13.65 -7.93 13.28
C ILE A 34 -13.90 -8.90 14.43
N GLU A 35 -14.65 -8.47 15.43
CA GLU A 35 -15.00 -9.27 16.61
C GLU A 35 -15.92 -10.48 16.31
N ASP A 36 -16.58 -10.48 15.15
CA ASP A 36 -17.46 -11.60 14.72
C ASP A 36 -16.67 -12.68 13.93
N LEU A 37 -15.39 -12.45 13.65
CA LEU A 37 -14.55 -13.43 12.95
C LEU A 37 -14.30 -14.66 13.82
N SER A 38 -14.24 -15.83 13.18
CA SER A 38 -13.97 -17.11 13.86
C SER A 38 -12.55 -17.23 14.42
N LEU A 39 -11.62 -16.41 13.93
CA LEU A 39 -10.24 -16.34 14.39
C LEU A 39 -9.92 -14.90 14.82
N PRO A 40 -9.10 -14.70 15.86
CA PRO A 40 -8.59 -13.38 16.21
C PRO A 40 -7.91 -12.73 15.03
N PHE A 41 -8.26 -11.47 14.75
CA PHE A 41 -7.72 -10.70 13.66
C PHE A 41 -7.28 -9.31 14.14
N THR A 42 -6.15 -8.84 13.65
CA THR A 42 -5.68 -7.48 13.90
C THR A 42 -5.18 -6.87 12.59
N ALA A 43 -5.79 -5.78 12.15
CA ALA A 43 -5.21 -4.95 11.11
C ALA A 43 -4.43 -3.80 11.75
N VAL A 44 -3.25 -3.48 11.21
CA VAL A 44 -2.40 -2.41 11.73
C VAL A 44 -2.38 -1.25 10.75
N ALA A 45 -2.62 -0.04 11.25
CA ALA A 45 -2.48 1.20 10.50
C ALA A 45 -1.62 2.20 11.25
N THR A 46 -1.19 3.26 10.59
CA THR A 46 -0.43 4.35 11.18
C THR A 46 -1.26 5.63 11.23
N ASP A 47 -1.41 6.20 12.43
CA ASP A 47 -1.95 7.55 12.63
C ASP A 47 -0.84 8.58 12.40
N LEU A 48 -0.94 9.34 11.31
CA LEU A 48 0.07 10.32 10.92
C LEU A 48 0.14 11.52 11.89
N GLN A 49 -0.99 11.93 12.47
CA GLN A 49 -1.02 13.07 13.37
C GLN A 49 -0.38 12.75 14.73
N ASN A 50 -0.74 11.59 15.28
CA ASN A 50 -0.25 11.19 16.59
C ASN A 50 1.04 10.36 16.52
N LYS A 51 1.50 10.00 15.31
CA LYS A 51 2.72 9.20 15.06
C LYS A 51 2.70 7.87 15.82
N LYS A 52 1.56 7.16 15.77
CA LYS A 52 1.31 5.93 16.51
C LYS A 52 0.74 4.84 15.62
N GLU A 53 1.04 3.60 15.98
CA GLU A 53 0.34 2.44 15.46
C GLU A 53 -1.09 2.42 15.99
N ILE A 54 -2.04 2.04 15.14
CA ILE A 54 -3.43 1.76 15.48
C ILE A 54 -3.69 0.29 15.17
N TRP A 55 -4.12 -0.45 16.17
CA TRP A 55 -4.51 -1.85 16.03
C TRP A 55 -6.03 -1.94 15.98
N PHE A 56 -6.55 -2.32 14.82
CA PHE A 56 -7.95 -2.60 14.63
C PHE A 56 -8.23 -4.04 15.02
N GLN A 57 -8.86 -4.22 16.16
CA GLN A 57 -9.28 -5.51 16.73
C GLN A 57 -10.80 -5.61 16.88
N ASN A 58 -11.50 -4.52 16.60
CA ASN A 58 -12.96 -4.39 16.66
C ASN A 58 -13.43 -3.42 15.57
N GLY A 59 -14.71 -3.51 15.23
CA GLY A 59 -15.39 -2.63 14.29
C GLY A 59 -15.37 -3.14 12.85
N PRO A 60 -15.79 -2.33 11.87
CA PRO A 60 -15.98 -2.76 10.50
C PRO A 60 -14.69 -3.26 9.87
N LEU A 61 -14.68 -4.54 9.45
CA LEU A 61 -13.51 -5.22 8.87
C LEU A 61 -13.00 -4.49 7.63
N VAL A 62 -13.89 -4.07 6.72
CA VAL A 62 -13.49 -3.37 5.48
C VAL A 62 -12.81 -2.03 5.77
N THR A 63 -13.25 -1.30 6.79
CA THR A 63 -12.61 -0.05 7.22
C THR A 63 -11.19 -0.29 7.72
N ALA A 64 -11.00 -1.34 8.53
CA ALA A 64 -9.69 -1.72 9.03
C ALA A 64 -8.74 -2.15 7.90
N MET A 65 -9.23 -2.97 6.96
CA MET A 65 -8.47 -3.39 5.77
C MET A 65 -8.06 -2.18 4.92
N ARG A 66 -9.01 -1.25 4.68
CA ARG A 66 -8.75 -0.03 3.90
C ARG A 66 -7.69 0.85 4.57
N ALA A 67 -7.75 1.03 5.88
CA ALA A 67 -6.76 1.82 6.61
C ALA A 67 -5.37 1.16 6.60
N SER A 68 -5.33 -0.17 6.80
CA SER A 68 -4.10 -0.96 6.83
C SER A 68 -3.40 -1.04 5.47
N ALA A 69 -4.14 -0.94 4.36
CA ALA A 69 -3.60 -1.03 3.00
C ALA A 69 -3.43 0.35 2.32
N ALA A 70 -3.59 1.46 3.04
CA ALA A 70 -3.48 2.81 2.48
C ALA A 70 -2.01 3.23 2.31
N ILE A 71 -1.33 2.62 1.32
CA ILE A 71 0.10 2.86 1.03
C ILE A 71 0.32 4.32 0.66
N PRO A 72 1.17 5.07 1.41
CA PRO A 72 1.49 6.46 1.08
C PRO A 72 2.02 6.59 -0.35
N THR A 73 1.72 7.72 -0.99
CA THR A 73 2.05 8.05 -2.39
C THR A 73 1.26 7.29 -3.45
N ILE A 74 0.75 6.09 -3.15
CA ILE A 74 -0.02 5.26 -4.10
C ILE A 74 -1.51 5.38 -3.83
N LEU A 75 -1.93 5.17 -2.58
CA LEU A 75 -3.33 5.16 -2.19
C LEU A 75 -3.71 6.38 -1.33
N ALA A 76 -4.97 6.78 -1.43
CA ALA A 76 -5.49 7.87 -0.60
C ALA A 76 -5.54 7.44 0.87
N PRO A 77 -5.08 8.31 1.80
CA PRO A 77 -5.23 8.07 3.23
C PRO A 77 -6.70 7.92 3.64
N VAL A 78 -6.92 7.17 4.69
CA VAL A 78 -8.26 7.00 5.29
C VAL A 78 -8.45 8.02 6.42
N VAL A 79 -9.48 8.84 6.33
CA VAL A 79 -9.85 9.74 7.43
C VAL A 79 -10.93 9.07 8.27
N SER A 80 -10.62 8.81 9.53
CA SER A 80 -11.53 8.18 10.49
C SER A 80 -11.40 8.84 11.87
N ASN A 81 -12.51 9.25 12.44
CA ASN A 81 -12.57 9.88 13.77
C ASN A 81 -11.58 11.05 13.96
N GLY A 82 -11.43 11.90 12.92
CA GLY A 82 -10.50 13.03 12.92
C GLY A 82 -9.02 12.66 12.81
N ARG A 83 -8.70 11.38 12.53
CA ARG A 83 -7.34 10.89 12.31
C ARG A 83 -7.11 10.63 10.83
N THR A 84 -5.90 10.87 10.36
CA THR A 84 -5.45 10.49 9.03
C THR A 84 -4.64 9.22 9.14
N LEU A 85 -5.19 8.13 8.63
CA LEU A 85 -4.62 6.80 8.71
C LEU A 85 -4.01 6.39 7.38
N VAL A 86 -2.84 5.79 7.47
CA VAL A 86 -2.12 5.19 6.35
C VAL A 86 -1.67 3.79 6.71
N ASP A 87 -1.08 3.07 5.76
CA ASP A 87 -0.56 1.73 5.92
C ASP A 87 0.27 1.58 7.21
N GLY A 88 0.04 0.49 7.93
CA GLY A 88 0.77 0.15 9.16
C GLY A 88 2.26 -0.06 8.95
N ALA A 89 2.67 -0.46 7.75
CA ALA A 89 4.07 -0.67 7.38
C ALA A 89 4.94 0.61 7.49
N VAL A 90 4.33 1.80 7.58
CA VAL A 90 5.03 3.06 7.87
C VAL A 90 5.78 3.00 9.21
N LEU A 91 5.19 2.36 10.24
CA LEU A 91 5.80 2.21 11.57
C LEU A 91 6.11 0.77 11.94
N ASN A 92 5.39 -0.19 11.35
CA ASN A 92 5.49 -1.60 11.72
C ASN A 92 5.24 -2.51 10.51
N PRO A 93 6.26 -2.73 9.65
CA PRO A 93 6.11 -3.54 8.45
C PRO A 93 5.92 -5.04 8.73
N VAL A 94 6.39 -5.51 9.90
CA VAL A 94 6.20 -6.90 10.36
C VAL A 94 5.56 -6.87 11.75
N PRO A 95 4.20 -6.83 11.85
CA PRO A 95 3.50 -6.59 13.11
C PRO A 95 3.38 -7.86 13.98
N ILE A 96 4.47 -8.30 14.58
CA ILE A 96 4.55 -9.49 15.45
C ILE A 96 3.90 -9.22 16.83
N ALA A 97 4.02 -8.00 17.35
CA ALA A 97 3.54 -7.65 18.69
C ALA A 97 2.04 -7.97 18.93
N PRO A 98 1.11 -7.79 17.99
CA PRO A 98 -0.29 -8.24 18.15
C PRO A 98 -0.42 -9.74 18.42
N CYS A 99 0.39 -10.59 17.76
CA CYS A 99 0.38 -12.04 17.98
C CYS A 99 0.90 -12.40 19.37
N VAL A 100 1.95 -11.72 19.83
CA VAL A 100 2.46 -11.89 21.20
C VAL A 100 1.40 -11.48 22.21
N SER A 101 0.71 -10.37 22.01
CA SER A 101 -0.37 -9.88 22.87
C SER A 101 -1.58 -10.82 22.90
N ALA A 102 -1.82 -11.56 21.82
CA ALA A 102 -2.85 -12.59 21.73
C ALA A 102 -2.42 -13.94 22.36
N HIS A 103 -1.25 -14.01 22.99
CA HIS A 103 -0.67 -15.23 23.58
C HIS A 103 -0.54 -16.39 22.59
N ALA A 104 -0.16 -16.09 21.35
CA ALA A 104 0.11 -17.11 20.35
C ALA A 104 1.22 -18.05 20.84
N GLN A 105 1.01 -19.36 20.72
CA GLN A 105 1.98 -20.38 21.13
C GLN A 105 3.10 -20.55 20.09
N TYR A 106 2.81 -20.22 18.84
CA TYR A 106 3.73 -20.27 17.72
C TYR A 106 3.49 -19.10 16.78
N ILE A 107 4.53 -18.41 16.38
CA ILE A 107 4.45 -17.21 15.55
C ILE A 107 5.21 -17.43 14.26
N ILE A 108 4.51 -17.31 13.13
CA ILE A 108 5.09 -17.30 11.79
C ILE A 108 5.04 -15.87 11.29
N ALA A 109 6.19 -15.31 10.93
CA ALA A 109 6.29 -13.99 10.33
C ALA A 109 6.67 -14.08 8.85
N VAL A 110 5.99 -13.29 8.02
CA VAL A 110 6.32 -13.14 6.60
C VAL A 110 6.83 -11.72 6.37
N ASP A 111 8.10 -11.60 6.04
CA ASP A 111 8.73 -10.31 5.70
C ASP A 111 8.86 -10.18 4.19
N LEU A 112 8.08 -9.30 3.60
CA LEU A 112 8.09 -9.02 2.15
C LEU A 112 9.33 -8.23 1.70
N ASN A 113 10.06 -7.62 2.64
CA ASN A 113 11.28 -6.85 2.38
C ASN A 113 12.56 -7.64 2.70
N ALA A 114 12.43 -8.93 3.00
CA ALA A 114 13.57 -9.79 3.29
C ALA A 114 14.45 -9.98 2.04
N ASP A 115 15.75 -9.82 2.22
CA ASP A 115 16.74 -10.02 1.16
C ASP A 115 17.04 -11.52 1.02
N VAL A 116 16.14 -12.23 0.32
CA VAL A 116 16.26 -13.68 0.09
C VAL A 116 16.77 -13.92 -1.32
N PRO A 117 17.89 -14.65 -1.50
CA PRO A 117 18.36 -15.04 -2.82
C PRO A 117 17.31 -15.92 -3.53
N LEU A 118 16.78 -15.43 -4.66
CA LEU A 118 15.84 -16.21 -5.46
C LEU A 118 16.57 -17.32 -6.22
N PRO A 119 15.97 -18.52 -6.37
CA PRO A 119 16.49 -19.55 -7.28
C PRO A 119 16.59 -19.00 -8.70
N ALA A 120 17.63 -19.40 -9.46
CA ALA A 120 17.91 -18.86 -10.79
C ALA A 120 16.70 -18.89 -11.76
N LYS A 121 15.82 -19.89 -11.63
CA LYS A 121 14.59 -19.98 -12.42
C LYS A 121 13.57 -18.88 -12.07
N GLN A 122 13.44 -18.50 -10.79
CA GLN A 122 12.55 -17.42 -10.36
C GLN A 122 13.10 -16.05 -10.70
N VAL A 123 14.43 -15.91 -10.78
CA VAL A 123 15.07 -14.65 -11.25
C VAL A 123 14.72 -14.39 -12.71
N ALA A 124 14.70 -15.43 -13.57
CA ALA A 124 14.30 -15.28 -14.96
C ALA A 124 12.81 -14.90 -15.11
N GLU A 125 11.92 -15.57 -14.34
CA GLU A 125 10.49 -15.23 -14.31
C GLU A 125 10.24 -13.83 -13.71
N GLY A 126 11.08 -13.40 -12.75
CA GLY A 126 11.03 -12.08 -12.16
C GLY A 126 11.50 -10.98 -13.14
N ALA A 127 12.49 -11.25 -13.96
CA ALA A 127 12.96 -10.30 -14.99
C ALA A 127 11.88 -10.06 -16.07
N ASP A 128 11.16 -11.11 -16.47
CA ASP A 128 10.03 -10.99 -17.39
C ASP A 128 8.87 -10.18 -16.75
N ALA A 129 8.63 -10.37 -15.46
CA ALA A 129 7.61 -9.63 -14.71
C ALA A 129 8.00 -8.16 -14.47
N GLU A 130 9.29 -7.85 -14.29
CA GLU A 130 9.78 -6.47 -14.22
C GLU A 130 9.65 -5.77 -15.57
N GLU A 131 9.94 -6.45 -16.68
CA GLU A 131 9.76 -5.91 -18.03
C GLU A 131 8.27 -5.70 -18.37
N GLU A 132 7.40 -6.63 -17.97
CA GLU A 132 5.94 -6.45 -18.07
C GLU A 132 5.42 -5.31 -17.19
N ALA A 133 5.94 -5.15 -15.98
CA ALA A 133 5.58 -4.06 -15.08
C ALA A 133 6.09 -2.70 -15.59
N GLU A 134 7.27 -2.64 -16.17
CA GLU A 134 7.82 -1.44 -16.80
C GLU A 134 7.06 -1.08 -18.08
N ASN A 135 6.67 -2.06 -18.88
CA ASN A 135 5.80 -1.86 -20.03
C ASN A 135 4.40 -1.39 -19.63
N ALA A 136 3.80 -1.98 -18.59
CA ALA A 136 2.53 -1.55 -18.05
C ALA A 136 2.60 -0.12 -17.48
N LYS A 137 3.72 0.24 -16.82
CA LYS A 137 4.01 1.59 -16.33
C LYS A 137 4.11 2.60 -17.48
N ASN A 138 4.78 2.23 -18.56
CA ASN A 138 4.93 3.09 -19.75
C ASN A 138 3.59 3.29 -20.48
N VAL A 139 2.80 2.23 -20.66
CA VAL A 139 1.44 2.28 -21.22
C VAL A 139 0.51 3.13 -20.36
N TRP A 140 0.61 3.01 -19.03
CA TRP A 140 -0.15 3.84 -18.11
C TRP A 140 0.27 5.30 -18.17
N LEU A 141 1.58 5.59 -18.23
CA LEU A 141 2.13 6.93 -18.38
C LEU A 141 1.63 7.60 -19.67
N ASP A 142 1.68 6.90 -20.80
CA ASP A 142 1.19 7.40 -22.07
C ASP A 142 -0.33 7.66 -22.03
N ALA A 143 -1.11 6.82 -21.37
CA ALA A 143 -2.54 7.02 -21.17
C ALA A 143 -2.84 8.27 -20.32
N VAL A 144 -2.05 8.51 -19.26
CA VAL A 144 -2.18 9.69 -18.39
C VAL A 144 -1.78 10.96 -19.12
N VAL A 145 -0.66 10.94 -19.87
CA VAL A 145 -0.16 12.07 -20.65
C VAL A 145 -1.12 12.41 -21.79
N ASN A 146 -1.65 11.41 -22.50
CA ASN A 146 -2.62 11.63 -23.59
C ASN A 146 -3.94 12.20 -23.05
N LYS A 147 -4.41 11.73 -21.90
CA LYS A 147 -5.63 12.24 -21.29
C LYS A 147 -5.47 13.65 -20.71
N ALA A 148 -4.29 13.97 -20.19
CA ALA A 148 -3.94 15.33 -19.76
C ALA A 148 -3.84 16.29 -20.95
N SER A 149 -3.26 15.84 -22.08
CA SER A 149 -3.13 16.66 -23.29
C SER A 149 -4.47 16.95 -23.98
N GLU A 150 -5.45 16.07 -23.88
CA GLU A 150 -6.84 16.31 -24.32
C GLU A 150 -7.53 17.42 -23.50
N TRP A 151 -7.18 17.56 -22.24
CA TRP A 151 -7.79 18.53 -21.32
C TRP A 151 -7.14 19.91 -21.35
N PHE A 152 -5.82 19.99 -21.58
CA PHE A 152 -5.05 21.25 -21.47
C PHE A 152 -4.75 21.92 -22.82
N GLY A 153 -5.20 21.36 -23.95
CA GLY A 153 -4.99 21.98 -25.26
C GLY A 153 -3.51 21.97 -25.70
N LYS A 154 -3.28 21.86 -26.97
CA LYS A 154 -2.00 21.59 -27.67
C LYS A 154 -0.82 22.55 -27.43
N LYS A 155 -0.90 23.53 -26.55
CA LYS A 155 0.11 24.60 -26.43
C LYS A 155 1.19 24.42 -25.37
N ASP A 156 1.01 23.51 -24.39
CA ASP A 156 1.94 23.36 -23.24
C ASP A 156 2.45 21.93 -23.05
N SER A 157 2.53 21.14 -24.12
CA SER A 157 2.82 19.70 -24.04
C SER A 157 4.24 19.36 -23.53
N GLU A 158 5.24 20.21 -23.76
CA GLU A 158 6.62 19.97 -23.30
C GLU A 158 6.83 20.35 -21.82
N GLU A 159 6.24 21.43 -21.37
CA GLU A 159 6.33 21.84 -19.96
C GLU A 159 5.51 20.91 -19.05
N ALA A 160 4.32 20.52 -19.47
CA ALA A 160 3.49 19.54 -18.77
C ALA A 160 4.18 18.17 -18.70
N ARG A 161 4.92 17.76 -19.75
CA ARG A 161 5.69 16.52 -19.78
C ARG A 161 6.89 16.56 -18.83
N LYS A 162 7.65 17.67 -18.81
CA LYS A 162 8.75 17.88 -17.86
C LYS A 162 8.29 17.95 -16.40
N GLU A 163 7.13 18.54 -16.16
CA GLU A 163 6.53 18.60 -14.81
C GLU A 163 6.02 17.24 -14.36
N ALA A 164 5.43 16.44 -15.26
CA ALA A 164 5.03 15.07 -15.00
C ALA A 164 6.23 14.17 -14.72
N ASP A 165 7.30 14.23 -15.53
CA ASP A 165 8.54 13.49 -15.31
C ASP A 165 9.22 13.87 -13.98
N SER A 166 9.22 15.17 -13.62
CA SER A 166 9.76 15.63 -12.35
C SER A 166 8.92 15.15 -11.16
N LYS A 167 7.59 15.10 -11.28
CA LYS A 167 6.69 14.57 -10.22
C LYS A 167 6.84 13.06 -10.07
N LEU A 168 6.98 12.33 -11.19
CA LEU A 168 7.22 10.88 -11.18
C LEU A 168 8.55 10.52 -10.53
N GLY A 169 9.62 11.24 -10.84
CA GLY A 169 10.91 11.05 -10.19
C GLY A 169 10.86 11.28 -8.68
N LYS A 170 10.08 12.26 -8.22
CA LYS A 170 9.88 12.50 -6.78
C LYS A 170 9.10 11.37 -6.10
N ILE A 171 8.05 10.85 -6.74
CA ILE A 171 7.26 9.73 -6.23
C ILE A 171 8.13 8.48 -6.14
N GLU A 172 8.94 8.21 -7.16
CA GLU A 172 9.86 7.07 -7.18
C GLU A 172 10.90 7.16 -6.05
N ILE A 173 11.51 8.33 -5.85
CA ILE A 173 12.45 8.54 -4.75
C ILE A 173 11.76 8.31 -3.39
N MET A 174 10.54 8.85 -3.20
CA MET A 174 9.79 8.65 -1.97
C MET A 174 9.44 7.17 -1.74
N SER A 175 9.06 6.45 -2.79
CA SER A 175 8.79 5.00 -2.72
C SER A 175 10.03 4.22 -2.28
N ARG A 176 11.18 4.48 -2.91
CA ARG A 176 12.46 3.84 -2.54
C ARG A 176 12.90 4.17 -1.11
N MET A 177 12.73 5.43 -0.69
CA MET A 177 13.00 5.81 0.70
C MET A 177 12.10 5.05 1.68
N PHE A 178 10.84 4.87 1.32
CA PHE A 178 9.87 4.12 2.11
C PHE A 178 10.26 2.64 2.21
N GLU A 179 10.66 2.01 1.11
CA GLU A 179 11.17 0.62 1.09
C GLU A 179 12.40 0.43 1.99
N VAL A 180 13.37 1.34 1.90
CA VAL A 180 14.58 1.29 2.76
C VAL A 180 14.21 1.44 4.23
N MET A 181 13.29 2.34 4.54
CA MET A 181 12.80 2.54 5.90
C MET A 181 12.06 1.29 6.42
N GLN A 182 11.17 0.71 5.62
CA GLN A 182 10.44 -0.51 5.97
C GLN A 182 11.39 -1.69 6.20
N SER A 183 12.36 -1.91 5.32
CA SER A 183 13.37 -2.96 5.47
C SER A 183 14.15 -2.80 6.78
N SER A 184 14.56 -1.60 7.12
CA SER A 184 15.27 -1.31 8.37
C SER A 184 14.39 -1.55 9.60
N LEU A 185 13.15 -1.06 9.58
CA LEU A 185 12.20 -1.26 10.68
C LEU A 185 11.79 -2.73 10.83
N GLY A 186 11.61 -3.46 9.73
CA GLY A 186 11.30 -4.90 9.73
C GLY A 186 12.37 -5.69 10.48
N ARG A 187 13.65 -5.48 10.13
CA ARG A 187 14.77 -6.10 10.82
C ARG A 187 14.78 -5.78 12.32
N PHE A 188 14.52 -4.54 12.68
CA PHE A 188 14.45 -4.13 14.09
C PHE A 188 13.28 -4.80 14.82
N LYS A 189 12.11 -4.89 14.20
CA LYS A 189 10.92 -5.54 14.78
C LYS A 189 11.13 -7.05 14.98
N ILE A 190 11.70 -7.74 13.99
CA ILE A 190 12.05 -9.16 14.08
C ILE A 190 13.10 -9.40 15.17
N ALA A 191 14.09 -8.53 15.29
CA ALA A 191 15.07 -8.64 16.36
C ALA A 191 14.48 -8.39 17.76
N THR A 192 13.45 -7.53 17.86
CA THR A 192 12.78 -7.22 19.15
C THR A 192 11.80 -8.31 19.57
N TYR A 193 11.10 -8.89 18.59
CA TYR A 193 10.11 -9.95 18.77
C TYR A 193 10.43 -11.10 17.80
N PRO A 194 11.42 -11.96 18.12
CA PRO A 194 11.81 -13.05 17.23
C PRO A 194 10.61 -13.98 16.99
N PRO A 195 10.19 -14.20 15.72
CA PRO A 195 9.19 -15.23 15.42
C PRO A 195 9.82 -16.63 15.53
N ASP A 196 8.97 -17.65 15.56
CA ASP A 196 9.42 -19.04 15.55
C ASP A 196 9.82 -19.50 14.14
N LEU A 197 9.24 -18.87 13.10
CA LEU A 197 9.52 -19.12 11.67
C LEU A 197 9.31 -17.85 10.86
#